data_fab0b78076c878489d83cfa49bfcdc79
#
_entry.id   fab0b78076c878489d83cfa49bfcdc79
#
_cell.length_a   1.000
_cell.length_b   1.000
_cell.length_c   1.000
_cell.angle_alpha   90.00
_cell.angle_beta   90.00
_cell.angle_gamma   90.00
#
_symmetry.space_group_name_H-M   'P 1'
#
loop_
_entity.id
_entity.type
_entity.pdbx_description
1 polymer ?
#
loop_
_entity_poly.entity_id
_entity_poly.type
_entity_poly.pdbx_seq_one_letter_code
_entity_poly.pdbx_strand_id
1 'polypeptide(L)'
;YMHIEGAEMVECRECAAPRGTQIVLEDLFFNTPARLKFLKTPAYENRCIYDVVEQFALACPSVQFKLTIDGRTKCDFPKHRTLHERALAVLGRDLYAHLYPIQHTILDDVVVEGLYCSPDYSATKSGRMYTFVNRRIVRDKSINYAVVRAYQEFLHGNKPCIVLFLSLPADQIDVNVHPTKHEIRFTSPDSVFRAIYRALRSSLEQTPWIA
;
A
#
# COMPACT_ATOMS: atom_id res chain seq x y z
N TYR A 1 -0.91 30.20 11.61
CA TYR A 1 -0.55 29.31 12.71
C TYR A 1 -1.79 29.00 13.54
N MET A 2 -1.93 27.74 13.89
CA MET A 2 -3.02 27.27 14.77
C MET A 2 -2.42 26.30 15.79
N HIS A 3 -2.73 26.50 17.06
CA HIS A 3 -2.34 25.62 18.17
C HIS A 3 -3.59 25.05 18.83
N ILE A 4 -3.65 23.73 18.92
CA ILE A 4 -4.75 22.97 19.53
C ILE A 4 -4.14 22.06 20.59
N GLU A 5 -4.67 22.10 21.80
CA GLU A 5 -4.27 21.24 22.91
C GLU A 5 -5.51 20.55 23.49
N GLY A 6 -5.48 19.21 23.57
CA GLY A 6 -6.59 18.45 24.16
C GLY A 6 -7.95 18.63 23.46
N ALA A 7 -7.97 18.96 22.17
CA ALA A 7 -9.13 19.32 21.34
C ALA A 7 -9.66 20.76 21.55
N GLU A 8 -8.99 21.57 22.35
CA GLU A 8 -9.30 23.00 22.51
C GLU A 8 -8.35 23.87 21.69
N MET A 9 -8.88 24.88 20.99
CA MET A 9 -8.08 25.86 20.25
C MET A 9 -7.47 26.86 21.24
N VAL A 10 -6.13 26.76 21.41
CA VAL A 10 -5.38 27.64 22.31
C VAL A 10 -5.02 28.96 21.63
N GLU A 11 -4.57 28.86 20.36
CA GLU A 11 -4.13 30.03 19.58
C GLU A 11 -4.49 29.88 18.12
N CYS A 12 -4.93 30.95 17.48
CA CYS A 12 -5.07 31.06 16.05
C CYS A 12 -4.64 32.45 15.58
N ARG A 13 -3.61 32.52 14.70
CA ARG A 13 -3.09 33.80 14.20
C ARG A 13 -2.51 33.67 12.79
N GLU A 14 -2.47 34.75 12.07
CA GLU A 14 -1.73 34.84 10.82
C GLU A 14 -0.23 34.78 11.08
N CYS A 15 0.50 34.11 10.22
CA CYS A 15 1.96 34.05 10.26
C CYS A 15 2.53 33.96 8.85
N ALA A 16 3.74 34.48 8.66
CA ALA A 16 4.50 34.28 7.44
C ALA A 16 4.98 32.83 7.39
N ALA A 17 4.67 32.14 6.30
CA ALA A 17 5.09 30.76 6.07
C ALA A 17 5.35 30.51 4.57
N PRO A 18 6.25 29.61 4.21
CA PRO A 18 6.37 29.14 2.83
C PRO A 18 5.08 28.44 2.39
N ARG A 19 4.86 28.35 1.07
CA ARG A 19 3.71 27.63 0.53
C ARG A 19 3.76 26.17 0.95
N GLY A 20 2.68 25.70 1.60
CA GLY A 20 2.57 24.32 2.05
C GLY A 20 1.79 24.21 3.35
N THR A 21 1.86 23.06 4.00
CA THR A 21 1.26 22.78 5.30
C THR A 21 2.31 22.11 6.17
N GLN A 22 2.50 22.60 7.38
CA GLN A 22 3.32 21.96 8.41
C GLN A 22 2.40 21.55 9.56
N ILE A 23 2.48 20.29 9.97
CA ILE A 23 1.76 19.73 11.09
C ILE A 23 2.78 19.21 12.10
N VAL A 24 2.68 19.67 13.34
CA VAL A 24 3.51 19.20 14.46
C VAL A 24 2.58 18.55 15.46
N LEU A 25 2.87 17.33 15.84
CA LEU A 25 2.15 16.57 16.88
C LEU A 25 3.14 16.24 17.98
N GLU A 26 2.83 16.69 19.18
CA GLU A 26 3.65 16.48 20.39
C GLU A 26 2.84 15.68 21.40
N ASP A 27 3.51 14.93 22.26
CA ASP A 27 2.93 14.16 23.36
C ASP A 27 1.73 13.29 22.95
N LEU A 28 1.91 12.51 21.86
CA LEU A 28 0.86 11.66 21.30
C LEU A 28 0.19 10.82 22.39
N PHE A 29 -1.15 10.93 22.51
CA PHE A 29 -1.97 10.24 23.50
C PHE A 29 -1.83 10.74 24.95
N PHE A 30 -1.30 11.96 25.19
CA PHE A 30 -1.18 12.52 26.55
C PHE A 30 -2.54 12.54 27.28
N ASN A 31 -3.64 12.83 26.57
CA ASN A 31 -5.01 12.86 27.09
C ASN A 31 -5.77 11.53 26.94
N THR A 32 -5.11 10.47 26.47
CA THR A 32 -5.70 9.13 26.31
C THR A 32 -4.76 8.04 26.84
N PRO A 33 -4.56 7.95 28.16
CA PRO A 33 -3.56 7.04 28.79
C PRO A 33 -3.76 5.57 28.41
N ALA A 34 -5.01 5.15 28.19
CA ALA A 34 -5.30 3.80 27.72
C ALA A 34 -4.66 3.50 26.36
N ARG A 35 -4.70 4.47 25.41
CA ARG A 35 -4.04 4.32 24.11
C ARG A 35 -2.53 4.35 24.22
N LEU A 36 -1.97 5.21 25.08
CA LEU A 36 -0.53 5.29 25.32
C LEU A 36 0.05 3.94 25.77
N LYS A 37 -0.67 3.19 26.61
CA LYS A 37 -0.27 1.86 27.07
C LYS A 37 -0.23 0.80 25.95
N PHE A 38 -0.90 1.01 24.83
CA PHE A 38 -0.89 0.08 23.69
C PHE A 38 0.27 0.30 22.72
N LEU A 39 0.99 1.43 22.83
CA LEU A 39 2.20 1.64 22.04
C LEU A 39 3.22 0.54 22.37
N LYS A 40 3.84 0.05 21.32
CA LYS A 40 4.89 -0.97 21.40
C LYS A 40 6.27 -0.32 21.62
N THR A 41 7.31 -1.08 21.38
CA THR A 41 8.67 -0.52 21.42
C THR A 41 8.87 0.52 20.31
N PRO A 42 9.73 1.55 20.52
CA PRO A 42 10.03 2.54 19.48
C PRO A 42 10.47 1.90 18.15
N ALA A 43 11.23 0.80 18.20
CA ALA A 43 11.65 0.08 17.00
C ALA A 43 10.47 -0.52 16.23
N TYR A 44 9.47 -1.04 16.93
CA TYR A 44 8.26 -1.57 16.31
C TYR A 44 7.41 -0.45 15.67
N GLU A 45 7.18 0.63 16.43
CA GLU A 45 6.40 1.78 15.93
C GLU A 45 7.09 2.43 14.72
N ASN A 46 8.42 2.59 14.76
CA ASN A 46 9.19 3.10 13.63
C ASN A 46 9.05 2.22 12.39
N ARG A 47 8.97 0.89 12.55
CA ARG A 47 8.70 -0.01 11.44
C ARG A 47 7.29 0.19 10.87
N CYS A 48 6.29 0.31 11.73
CA CYS A 48 4.91 0.57 11.29
C CYS A 48 4.81 1.90 10.52
N ILE A 49 5.51 2.95 10.99
CA ILE A 49 5.58 4.24 10.29
C ILE A 49 6.24 4.08 8.92
N TYR A 50 7.35 3.36 8.86
CA TYR A 50 8.05 3.08 7.61
C TYR A 50 7.14 2.34 6.60
N ASP A 51 6.44 1.28 7.06
CA ASP A 51 5.50 0.50 6.23
C ASP A 51 4.37 1.39 5.67
N VAL A 52 3.87 2.36 6.45
CA VAL A 52 2.85 3.32 5.99
C VAL A 52 3.42 4.24 4.92
N VAL A 53 4.64 4.76 5.10
CA VAL A 53 5.30 5.63 4.11
C VAL A 53 5.57 4.87 2.81
N GLU A 54 6.02 3.61 2.87
CA GLU A 54 6.17 2.75 1.67
C GLU A 54 4.85 2.61 0.91
N GLN A 55 3.76 2.35 1.63
CA GLN A 55 2.43 2.18 1.04
C GLN A 55 1.96 3.46 0.34
N PHE A 56 2.09 4.62 0.97
CA PHE A 56 1.75 5.90 0.33
C PHE A 56 2.66 6.21 -0.86
N ALA A 57 3.94 5.88 -0.76
CA ALA A 57 4.88 6.08 -1.86
C ALA A 57 4.50 5.26 -3.10
N LEU A 58 4.04 4.00 -2.91
CA LEU A 58 3.53 3.16 -4.00
C LEU A 58 2.20 3.67 -4.56
N ALA A 59 1.29 4.14 -3.69
CA ALA A 59 -0.01 4.67 -4.10
C ALA A 59 0.10 5.98 -4.92
N CYS A 60 1.14 6.79 -4.65
CA CYS A 60 1.31 8.12 -5.23
C CYS A 60 2.71 8.30 -5.84
N PRO A 61 3.04 7.69 -6.99
CA PRO A 61 4.37 7.76 -7.60
C PRO A 61 4.84 9.18 -7.90
N SER A 62 3.92 10.08 -8.25
CA SER A 62 4.20 11.48 -8.59
C SER A 62 4.51 12.39 -7.39
N VAL A 63 4.41 11.87 -6.16
CA VAL A 63 4.69 12.61 -4.91
C VAL A 63 6.02 12.14 -4.33
N GLN A 64 6.86 13.06 -3.85
CA GLN A 64 8.04 12.70 -3.08
C GLN A 64 7.65 12.38 -1.63
N PHE A 65 8.21 11.31 -1.10
CA PHE A 65 8.07 10.93 0.32
C PHE A 65 9.45 10.83 0.95
N LYS A 66 9.65 11.55 2.05
CA LYS A 66 10.87 11.47 2.85
C LYS A 66 10.49 11.20 4.30
N LEU A 67 11.11 10.19 4.89
CA LEU A 67 10.98 9.85 6.30
C LEU A 67 12.29 10.08 7.02
N THR A 68 12.25 10.85 8.09
CA THR A 68 13.36 11.07 9.01
C THR A 68 12.95 10.59 10.41
N ILE A 69 13.77 9.80 11.06
CA ILE A 69 13.56 9.28 12.42
C ILE A 69 14.81 9.63 13.22
N ASP A 70 14.64 10.26 14.36
CA ASP A 70 15.75 10.70 15.24
C ASP A 70 16.85 11.47 14.48
N GLY A 71 16.43 12.40 13.64
CA GLY A 71 17.32 13.22 12.81
C GLY A 71 18.00 12.50 11.64
N ARG A 72 17.78 11.21 11.46
CA ARG A 72 18.38 10.41 10.37
C ARG A 72 17.37 10.07 9.30
N THR A 73 17.72 10.32 8.03
CA THR A 73 16.87 9.92 6.90
C THR A 73 16.81 8.39 6.81
N LYS A 74 15.62 7.82 6.91
CA LYS A 74 15.33 6.40 6.77
C LYS A 74 14.98 6.00 5.34
N CYS A 75 14.23 6.85 4.66
CA CYS A 75 13.99 6.73 3.23
C CYS A 75 13.78 8.11 2.60
N ASP A 76 14.09 8.18 1.32
CA ASP A 76 13.76 9.30 0.44
C ASP A 76 13.37 8.72 -0.91
N PHE A 77 12.08 8.82 -1.21
CA PHE A 77 11.47 8.32 -2.45
C PHE A 77 11.13 9.52 -3.34
N PRO A 78 12.01 9.90 -4.28
CA PRO A 78 11.78 11.05 -5.17
C PRO A 78 10.56 10.81 -6.06
N LYS A 79 10.05 11.84 -6.70
CA LYS A 79 8.98 11.73 -7.69
C LYS A 79 9.42 10.81 -8.83
N HIS A 80 8.52 9.92 -9.23
CA HIS A 80 8.70 9.04 -10.39
C HIS A 80 7.56 9.24 -11.40
N ARG A 81 7.83 8.94 -12.66
CA ARG A 81 6.83 9.06 -13.74
C ARG A 81 5.92 7.84 -13.78
N THR A 82 6.46 6.68 -13.41
CA THR A 82 5.75 5.40 -13.51
C THR A 82 5.69 4.68 -12.17
N LEU A 83 4.70 3.81 -12.03
CA LEU A 83 4.60 2.91 -10.89
C LEU A 83 5.81 1.95 -10.82
N HIS A 84 6.32 1.50 -11.98
CA HIS A 84 7.46 0.60 -12.06
C HIS A 84 8.72 1.22 -11.43
N GLU A 85 9.07 2.45 -11.84
CA GLU A 85 10.21 3.19 -11.26
C GLU A 85 10.05 3.37 -9.75
N ARG A 86 8.84 3.73 -9.29
CA ARG A 86 8.52 3.89 -7.87
C ARG A 86 8.65 2.58 -7.12
N ALA A 87 8.14 1.48 -7.67
CA ALA A 87 8.22 0.17 -7.04
C ALA A 87 9.69 -0.28 -6.87
N LEU A 88 10.55 -0.05 -7.85
CA LEU A 88 11.98 -0.31 -7.72
C LEU A 88 12.65 0.53 -6.64
N ALA A 89 12.25 1.79 -6.47
CA ALA A 89 12.78 2.66 -5.41
C ALA A 89 12.34 2.21 -4.01
N VAL A 90 11.13 1.69 -3.88
CA VAL A 90 10.54 1.26 -2.60
C VAL A 90 10.92 -0.17 -2.24
N LEU A 91 10.79 -1.10 -3.19
CA LEU A 91 10.93 -2.53 -2.95
C LEU A 91 12.38 -3.04 -3.11
N GLY A 92 13.20 -2.31 -3.85
CA GLY A 92 14.59 -2.64 -4.11
C GLY A 92 14.89 -2.75 -5.60
N ARG A 93 16.10 -2.33 -5.98
CA ARG A 93 16.54 -2.34 -7.39
C ARG A 93 16.83 -3.74 -7.92
N ASP A 94 17.05 -4.70 -7.06
CA ASP A 94 17.21 -6.12 -7.38
C ASP A 94 15.97 -6.72 -8.04
N LEU A 95 14.80 -6.07 -7.90
CA LEU A 95 13.55 -6.43 -8.57
C LEU A 95 13.51 -6.08 -10.07
N TYR A 96 14.46 -5.34 -10.60
CA TYR A 96 14.39 -4.81 -11.97
C TYR A 96 14.13 -5.90 -13.03
N ALA A 97 14.80 -7.04 -12.93
CA ALA A 97 14.63 -8.16 -13.86
C ALA A 97 13.42 -9.07 -13.55
N HIS A 98 12.73 -8.82 -12.44
CA HIS A 98 11.69 -9.71 -11.91
C HIS A 98 10.34 -9.04 -11.76
N LEU A 99 10.22 -7.73 -12.03
CA LEU A 99 9.01 -6.95 -11.83
C LEU A 99 8.33 -6.66 -13.17
N TYR A 100 7.11 -7.13 -13.33
CA TYR A 100 6.34 -7.07 -14.56
C TYR A 100 5.01 -6.37 -14.35
N PRO A 101 4.48 -5.66 -15.36
CA PRO A 101 3.14 -5.09 -15.30
C PRO A 101 2.06 -6.18 -15.34
N ILE A 102 1.06 -6.06 -14.49
CA ILE A 102 -0.16 -6.86 -14.59
C ILE A 102 -0.87 -6.45 -15.88
N GLN A 103 -1.33 -7.42 -16.65
CA GLN A 103 -2.14 -7.16 -17.84
C GLN A 103 -3.42 -6.42 -17.43
N HIS A 104 -3.59 -5.21 -17.97
CA HIS A 104 -4.78 -4.41 -17.70
C HIS A 104 -6.04 -5.23 -18.03
N THR A 105 -6.86 -5.47 -17.04
CA THR A 105 -8.04 -6.33 -17.16
C THR A 105 -9.26 -5.59 -16.61
N ILE A 106 -10.34 -5.62 -17.36
CA ILE A 106 -11.65 -5.14 -16.93
C ILE A 106 -12.61 -6.32 -16.97
N LEU A 107 -13.20 -6.63 -15.82
CA LEU A 107 -14.18 -7.70 -15.69
C LEU A 107 -15.23 -7.30 -14.64
N ASP A 108 -16.52 -7.37 -15.00
CA ASP A 108 -17.64 -7.04 -14.11
C ASP A 108 -17.46 -5.67 -13.41
N ASP A 109 -17.06 -4.63 -14.18
CA ASP A 109 -16.74 -3.27 -13.71
C ASP A 109 -15.52 -3.17 -12.76
N VAL A 110 -14.82 -4.26 -12.52
CA VAL A 110 -13.57 -4.28 -11.76
C VAL A 110 -12.39 -4.11 -12.71
N VAL A 111 -11.66 -3.01 -12.54
CA VAL A 111 -10.40 -2.77 -13.25
C VAL A 111 -9.25 -3.26 -12.37
N VAL A 112 -8.39 -4.09 -12.95
CA VAL A 112 -7.21 -4.66 -12.29
C VAL A 112 -5.96 -4.19 -13.01
N GLU A 113 -5.04 -3.57 -12.28
CA GLU A 113 -3.75 -3.12 -12.78
C GLU A 113 -2.69 -3.18 -11.67
N GLY A 114 -1.43 -3.02 -12.02
CA GLY A 114 -0.35 -3.01 -11.05
C GLY A 114 0.91 -3.70 -11.54
N LEU A 115 1.67 -4.24 -10.59
CA LEU A 115 2.92 -4.93 -10.84
C LEU A 115 2.96 -6.25 -10.08
N TYR A 116 3.58 -7.25 -10.66
CA TYR A 116 3.82 -8.54 -10.03
C TYR A 116 5.25 -9.00 -10.24
N CYS A 117 5.76 -9.80 -9.32
CA CYS A 117 7.10 -10.36 -9.44
C CYS A 117 7.04 -11.77 -10.05
N SER A 118 8.12 -12.12 -10.75
CA SER A 118 8.32 -13.50 -11.22
C SER A 118 8.23 -14.47 -10.04
N PRO A 119 7.74 -15.70 -10.27
CA PRO A 119 7.68 -16.74 -9.25
C PRO A 119 9.03 -17.02 -8.60
N ASP A 120 10.12 -17.06 -9.39
CA ASP A 120 11.48 -17.31 -8.90
C ASP A 120 11.93 -16.30 -7.84
N TYR A 121 11.67 -15.01 -8.08
CA TYR A 121 11.97 -13.97 -7.09
C TYR A 121 11.10 -14.12 -5.86
N SER A 122 9.81 -14.37 -6.03
CA SER A 122 8.87 -14.57 -4.94
C SER A 122 9.21 -15.77 -4.06
N ALA A 123 9.87 -16.79 -4.64
CA ALA A 123 10.33 -17.97 -3.92
C ALA A 123 11.52 -17.69 -2.98
N THR A 124 12.36 -16.70 -3.29
CA THR A 124 13.60 -16.42 -2.55
C THR A 124 13.43 -15.41 -1.42
N LYS A 125 12.36 -14.61 -1.44
CA LYS A 125 12.11 -13.55 -0.44
C LYS A 125 10.68 -13.62 0.10
N SER A 126 10.50 -13.22 1.37
CA SER A 126 9.16 -13.11 1.95
C SER A 126 8.29 -12.18 1.11
N GLY A 127 7.18 -12.71 0.59
CA GLY A 127 6.29 -11.97 -0.29
C GLY A 127 5.76 -10.69 0.35
N ARG A 128 5.83 -9.60 -0.39
CA ARG A 128 5.25 -8.30 -0.02
C ARG A 128 4.01 -8.08 -0.88
N MET A 129 2.86 -8.01 -0.24
CA MET A 129 1.59 -7.77 -0.93
C MET A 129 1.05 -6.40 -0.56
N TYR A 130 1.02 -5.50 -1.54
CA TYR A 130 0.44 -4.17 -1.42
C TYR A 130 -0.82 -4.13 -2.27
N THR A 131 -1.96 -3.89 -1.62
CA THR A 131 -3.24 -3.85 -2.30
C THR A 131 -3.92 -2.51 -2.07
N PHE A 132 -4.38 -1.91 -3.17
CA PHE A 132 -5.08 -0.64 -3.18
C PHE A 132 -6.43 -0.82 -3.87
N VAL A 133 -7.50 -0.34 -3.23
CA VAL A 133 -8.85 -0.30 -3.79
C VAL A 133 -9.28 1.16 -3.87
N ASN A 134 -9.58 1.64 -5.07
CA ASN A 134 -9.87 3.06 -5.34
C ASN A 134 -8.85 3.98 -4.67
N ARG A 135 -7.54 3.64 -4.82
CA ARG A 135 -6.36 4.31 -4.23
C ARG A 135 -6.25 4.26 -2.70
N ARG A 136 -7.11 3.49 -2.01
CA ARG A 136 -7.00 3.24 -0.57
C ARG A 136 -6.23 1.97 -0.31
N ILE A 137 -5.36 2.01 0.66
CA ILE A 137 -4.63 0.83 1.16
C ILE A 137 -5.63 -0.10 1.82
N VAL A 138 -5.65 -1.36 1.40
CA VAL A 138 -6.60 -2.37 1.88
C VAL A 138 -5.86 -3.64 2.27
N ARG A 139 -6.31 -4.23 3.37
CA ARG A 139 -5.87 -5.56 3.84
C ARG A 139 -7.09 -6.46 3.87
N ASP A 140 -7.37 -7.10 2.76
CA ASP A 140 -8.54 -7.97 2.61
C ASP A 140 -8.12 -9.42 2.37
N LYS A 141 -8.79 -10.35 3.07
CA LYS A 141 -8.47 -11.79 3.00
C LYS A 141 -8.89 -12.40 1.66
N SER A 142 -9.97 -11.92 1.06
CA SER A 142 -10.47 -12.43 -0.22
C SER A 142 -9.55 -12.03 -1.37
N ILE A 143 -9.05 -10.79 -1.37
CA ILE A 143 -8.04 -10.31 -2.32
C ILE A 143 -6.75 -11.12 -2.17
N ASN A 144 -6.26 -11.27 -0.94
CA ASN A 144 -5.06 -12.06 -0.67
C ASN A 144 -5.22 -13.51 -1.15
N TYR A 145 -6.38 -14.11 -0.93
CA TYR A 145 -6.70 -15.45 -1.39
C TYR A 145 -6.70 -15.55 -2.93
N ALA A 146 -7.32 -14.58 -3.62
CA ALA A 146 -7.33 -14.54 -5.08
C ALA A 146 -5.91 -14.46 -5.67
N VAL A 147 -5.05 -13.61 -5.09
CA VAL A 147 -3.64 -13.48 -5.49
C VAL A 147 -2.89 -14.79 -5.27
N VAL A 148 -2.95 -15.35 -4.06
CA VAL A 148 -2.26 -16.61 -3.74
C VAL A 148 -2.74 -17.75 -4.64
N ARG A 149 -4.05 -17.80 -4.93
CA ARG A 149 -4.63 -18.82 -5.81
C ARG A 149 -4.14 -18.70 -7.25
N ALA A 150 -4.00 -17.48 -7.77
CA ALA A 150 -3.45 -17.26 -9.11
C ALA A 150 -1.99 -17.75 -9.27
N TYR A 151 -1.23 -17.62 -8.19
CA TYR A 151 0.18 -18.07 -8.15
C TYR A 151 0.38 -19.53 -7.77
N GLN A 152 -0.66 -20.26 -7.36
CA GLN A 152 -0.54 -21.57 -6.71
C GLN A 152 0.29 -22.60 -7.48
N GLU A 153 0.19 -22.61 -8.81
CA GLU A 153 0.94 -23.54 -9.66
C GLU A 153 2.39 -23.12 -9.89
N PHE A 154 2.72 -21.85 -9.60
CA PHE A 154 4.04 -21.27 -9.83
C PHE A 154 4.86 -21.15 -8.54
N LEU A 155 4.20 -21.07 -7.38
CA LEU A 155 4.85 -20.87 -6.08
C LEU A 155 4.61 -22.08 -5.18
N HIS A 156 5.63 -22.87 -4.96
CA HIS A 156 5.61 -24.01 -4.05
C HIS A 156 5.64 -23.57 -2.58
N GLY A 157 4.52 -23.00 -2.08
CA GLY A 157 4.36 -22.61 -0.68
C GLY A 157 4.88 -21.21 -0.30
N ASN A 158 5.48 -20.46 -1.21
CA ASN A 158 5.96 -19.10 -0.96
C ASN A 158 4.86 -18.05 -1.21
N LYS A 159 5.07 -16.84 -0.67
CA LYS A 159 4.13 -15.73 -0.87
C LYS A 159 4.54 -14.90 -2.07
N PRO A 160 3.59 -14.47 -2.92
CA PRO A 160 3.87 -13.60 -4.05
C PRO A 160 4.32 -12.21 -3.60
N CYS A 161 5.11 -11.53 -4.44
CA CYS A 161 5.42 -10.12 -4.31
C CYS A 161 4.60 -9.36 -5.36
N ILE A 162 3.72 -8.45 -4.91
CA ILE A 162 2.75 -7.79 -5.78
C ILE A 162 2.39 -6.38 -5.30
N VAL A 163 2.16 -5.48 -6.25
CA VAL A 163 1.55 -4.17 -6.03
C VAL A 163 0.28 -4.12 -6.89
N LEU A 164 -0.87 -4.31 -6.26
CA LEU A 164 -2.16 -4.49 -6.92
C LEU A 164 -3.04 -3.26 -6.72
N PHE A 165 -3.57 -2.73 -7.80
CA PHE A 165 -4.58 -1.69 -7.80
C PHE A 165 -5.88 -2.24 -8.37
N LEU A 166 -6.95 -2.03 -7.62
CA LEU A 166 -8.32 -2.33 -8.02
C LEU A 166 -9.09 -1.02 -8.09
N SER A 167 -9.78 -0.81 -9.19
CA SER A 167 -10.73 0.30 -9.35
C SER A 167 -12.09 -0.27 -9.69
N LEU A 168 -13.10 0.12 -8.93
CA LEU A 168 -14.49 -0.31 -9.13
C LEU A 168 -15.45 0.79 -8.65
N PRO A 169 -16.72 0.78 -9.11
CA PRO A 169 -17.74 1.74 -8.70
C PRO A 169 -17.88 1.84 -7.18
N ALA A 170 -18.09 3.06 -6.68
CA ALA A 170 -18.13 3.32 -5.24
C ALA A 170 -19.31 2.63 -4.52
N ASP A 171 -20.40 2.38 -5.22
CA ASP A 171 -21.59 1.66 -4.75
C ASP A 171 -21.37 0.13 -4.60
N GLN A 172 -20.28 -0.38 -5.18
CA GLN A 172 -19.88 -1.78 -5.03
C GLN A 172 -18.95 -2.03 -3.84
N ILE A 173 -18.64 -0.98 -3.06
CA ILE A 173 -17.72 -1.06 -1.93
C ILE A 173 -18.32 -0.42 -0.69
N ASP A 174 -18.35 -1.14 0.42
CA ASP A 174 -18.54 -0.56 1.74
C ASP A 174 -17.19 -0.43 2.45
N VAL A 175 -16.76 0.79 2.70
CA VAL A 175 -15.50 1.13 3.41
C VAL A 175 -15.69 1.37 4.91
N ASN A 176 -16.94 1.40 5.38
CA ASN A 176 -17.26 1.70 6.78
C ASN A 176 -17.40 0.43 7.63
N VAL A 177 -16.55 -0.56 7.39
CA VAL A 177 -16.61 -1.87 8.06
C VAL A 177 -15.76 -1.89 9.34
N HIS A 178 -14.63 -1.17 9.37
CA HIS A 178 -13.69 -1.16 10.49
C HIS A 178 -13.19 0.26 10.81
N PRO A 179 -12.95 0.61 12.09
CA PRO A 179 -12.45 1.96 12.47
C PRO A 179 -11.18 2.39 11.76
N THR A 180 -10.27 1.47 11.46
CA THR A 180 -9.02 1.74 10.72
C THR A 180 -9.21 1.87 9.22
N LYS A 181 -10.42 1.53 8.68
CA LYS A 181 -10.77 1.57 7.25
C LYS A 181 -9.80 0.81 6.33
N HIS A 182 -9.05 -0.15 6.87
CA HIS A 182 -8.21 -1.06 6.09
C HIS A 182 -8.96 -2.30 5.60
N GLU A 183 -10.13 -2.59 6.18
CA GLU A 183 -11.04 -3.64 5.76
C GLU A 183 -12.19 -3.02 4.97
N ILE A 184 -12.56 -3.67 3.89
CA ILE A 184 -13.68 -3.27 3.03
C ILE A 184 -14.59 -4.47 2.79
N ARG A 185 -15.84 -4.18 2.45
CA ARG A 185 -16.77 -5.20 1.94
C ARG A 185 -17.11 -4.90 0.50
N PHE A 186 -17.01 -5.92 -0.33
CA PHE A 186 -17.46 -5.87 -1.71
C PHE A 186 -18.92 -6.34 -1.80
N THR A 187 -19.72 -5.67 -2.61
CA THR A 187 -21.07 -6.11 -2.94
C THR A 187 -21.03 -7.45 -3.66
N SER A 188 -20.05 -7.65 -4.54
CA SER A 188 -19.81 -8.91 -5.26
C SER A 188 -18.38 -9.40 -5.07
N PRO A 189 -18.06 -10.12 -3.97
CA PRO A 189 -16.71 -10.65 -3.73
C PRO A 189 -16.22 -11.60 -4.84
N ASP A 190 -17.14 -12.36 -5.44
CA ASP A 190 -16.81 -13.32 -6.50
C ASP A 190 -16.36 -12.62 -7.79
N SER A 191 -16.93 -11.47 -8.14
CA SER A 191 -16.52 -10.68 -9.31
C SER A 191 -15.10 -10.13 -9.10
N VAL A 192 -14.82 -9.61 -7.91
CA VAL A 192 -13.47 -9.14 -7.54
C VAL A 192 -12.47 -10.29 -7.59
N PHE A 193 -12.82 -11.45 -7.01
CA PHE A 193 -11.97 -12.64 -7.07
C PHE A 193 -11.66 -13.05 -8.51
N ARG A 194 -12.69 -13.19 -9.37
CA ARG A 194 -12.52 -13.58 -10.77
C ARG A 194 -11.65 -12.58 -11.55
N ALA A 195 -11.86 -11.27 -11.34
CA ALA A 195 -11.09 -10.23 -12.01
C ALA A 195 -9.61 -10.31 -11.64
N ILE A 196 -9.28 -10.41 -10.36
CA ILE A 196 -7.90 -10.55 -9.87
C ILE A 196 -7.27 -11.84 -10.40
N TYR A 197 -7.95 -12.96 -10.23
CA TYR A 197 -7.45 -14.27 -10.64
C TYR A 197 -7.14 -14.29 -12.13
N ARG A 198 -8.08 -13.82 -12.99
CA ARG A 198 -7.91 -13.77 -14.44
C ARG A 198 -6.76 -12.87 -14.85
N ALA A 199 -6.67 -11.65 -14.30
CA ALA A 199 -5.62 -10.70 -14.61
C ALA A 199 -4.23 -11.25 -14.30
N LEU A 200 -4.06 -11.82 -13.10
CA LEU A 200 -2.80 -12.39 -12.68
C LEU A 200 -2.45 -13.65 -13.44
N ARG A 201 -3.41 -14.55 -13.66
CA ARG A 201 -3.20 -15.79 -14.38
C ARG A 201 -2.76 -15.53 -15.81
N SER A 202 -3.48 -14.65 -16.55
CA SER A 202 -3.07 -14.24 -17.89
C SER A 202 -1.69 -13.61 -17.91
N SER A 203 -1.35 -12.78 -16.93
CA SER A 203 -0.05 -12.13 -16.84
C SER A 203 1.07 -13.14 -16.59
N LEU A 204 0.85 -14.10 -15.68
CA LEU A 204 1.81 -15.14 -15.34
C LEU A 204 2.08 -16.09 -16.51
N GLU A 205 1.05 -16.47 -17.28
CA GLU A 205 1.15 -17.38 -18.42
C GLU A 205 1.85 -16.78 -19.65
N GLN A 206 1.85 -15.45 -19.78
CA GLN A 206 2.44 -14.75 -20.92
C GLN A 206 3.90 -14.33 -20.71
N THR A 207 4.47 -14.58 -19.56
CA THR A 207 5.79 -14.07 -19.21
C THR A 207 6.93 -15.05 -19.56
N PRO A 208 8.14 -14.56 -19.93
CA PRO A 208 9.21 -15.36 -20.57
C PRO A 208 9.79 -16.51 -19.74
N TRP A 209 9.50 -16.64 -18.46
CA TRP A 209 9.99 -17.77 -17.65
C TRP A 209 9.24 -19.09 -17.88
N ILE A 210 8.22 -19.08 -18.74
CA ILE A 210 7.42 -20.28 -19.09
C ILE A 210 7.95 -20.94 -20.38
N ALA A 211 9.11 -20.52 -20.89
CA ALA A 211 9.74 -21.11 -22.07
C ALA A 211 10.55 -22.35 -21.71
#